data_2f49a8ddf8d1b536df98f34c4d254dfd
#
_entry.id   2f49a8ddf8d1b536df98f34c4d254dfd
#
_cell.length_a   1.000
_cell.length_b   1.000
_cell.length_c   1.000
_cell.angle_alpha   90.00
_cell.angle_beta   90.00
_cell.angle_gamma   90.00
#
_symmetry.space_group_name_H-M   'P 1'
#
loop_
_entity.id
_entity.type
_entity.pdbx_description
1 polymer ?
#
loop_
_entity_poly.entity_id
_entity_poly.type
_entity_poly.pdbx_seq_one_letter_code
_entity_poly.pdbx_strand_id
1 'polypeptide(L)'
;TTNKTTTKKPTTVTGDMDDDVYDDDDIGTVPVTTTTTTNTTTTTPKPTTGGYTLTQVATHNSANSCWSAVNGSVYDLTNWVNAHPGGKAAILMICGKDGSPLFNSQHGSSSKVANILAKYNIGTLN
;
A
#
# COMPACT_ATOMS: atom_id res chain seq x y z
N THR A 1 -20.51 -52.62 17.98
CA THR A 1 -19.35 -51.96 17.33
C THR A 1 -19.22 -50.58 17.94
N THR A 2 -18.40 -50.47 18.97
CA THR A 2 -18.16 -49.21 19.72
C THR A 2 -16.94 -48.54 19.17
N ASN A 3 -17.09 -47.32 18.70
CA ASN A 3 -15.98 -46.50 18.24
C ASN A 3 -15.52 -45.57 19.37
N LYS A 4 -14.31 -45.82 19.88
CA LYS A 4 -13.69 -45.10 20.98
C LYS A 4 -12.90 -43.91 20.46
N THR A 5 -13.45 -42.71 20.68
CA THR A 5 -12.73 -41.45 20.37
C THR A 5 -11.72 -41.17 21.48
N THR A 6 -10.44 -41.19 21.11
CA THR A 6 -9.36 -40.84 22.03
C THR A 6 -9.08 -39.35 21.91
N THR A 7 -9.47 -38.59 22.93
CA THR A 7 -9.16 -37.18 23.06
C THR A 7 -7.72 -37.03 23.54
N LYS A 8 -6.85 -36.49 22.73
CA LYS A 8 -5.47 -36.19 23.10
C LYS A 8 -5.41 -34.85 23.84
N LYS A 9 -5.04 -34.89 25.11
CA LYS A 9 -4.85 -33.77 26.02
C LYS A 9 -3.65 -32.91 25.53
N PRO A 10 -3.75 -31.56 25.44
CA PRO A 10 -2.60 -30.74 25.18
C PRO A 10 -1.66 -30.69 26.39
N THR A 11 -0.40 -31.01 26.13
CA THR A 11 0.65 -30.92 27.15
C THR A 11 1.03 -29.46 27.32
N THR A 12 0.81 -28.93 28.52
CA THR A 12 1.30 -27.61 28.90
C THR A 12 2.82 -27.72 29.08
N VAL A 13 3.59 -27.10 28.24
CA VAL A 13 5.03 -26.93 28.45
C VAL A 13 5.20 -25.77 29.41
N THR A 14 5.57 -26.06 30.64
CA THR A 14 6.04 -25.08 31.62
C THR A 14 7.48 -24.77 31.24
N GLY A 15 7.72 -23.63 30.60
CA GLY A 15 9.05 -23.13 30.34
C GLY A 15 9.64 -22.63 31.65
N ASP A 16 10.77 -23.21 32.04
CA ASP A 16 11.57 -22.69 33.15
C ASP A 16 12.04 -21.28 32.79
N MET A 17 11.71 -20.34 33.64
CA MET A 17 12.28 -19.01 33.61
C MET A 17 13.66 -19.11 34.25
N ASP A 18 14.67 -19.30 33.44
CA ASP A 18 16.04 -19.04 33.85
C ASP A 18 16.21 -17.52 33.89
N ASP A 19 16.31 -17.06 35.11
CA ASP A 19 16.56 -15.68 35.48
C ASP A 19 18.05 -15.39 35.23
N ASP A 20 18.45 -15.23 33.98
CA ASP A 20 19.75 -14.71 33.63
C ASP A 20 19.67 -13.18 33.65
N VAL A 21 19.88 -12.64 34.84
CA VAL A 21 20.19 -11.24 35.06
C VAL A 21 21.53 -10.95 34.43
N TYR A 22 21.56 -10.47 33.20
CA TYR A 22 22.73 -9.81 32.65
C TYR A 22 22.72 -8.36 33.12
N ASP A 23 23.46 -8.11 34.18
CA ASP A 23 23.96 -6.79 34.48
C ASP A 23 25.00 -6.45 33.40
N ASP A 24 24.59 -5.77 32.35
CA ASP A 24 25.49 -5.13 31.44
C ASP A 24 25.32 -3.61 31.61
N ASP A 25 26.14 -3.10 32.54
CA ASP A 25 26.41 -1.68 32.68
C ASP A 25 27.24 -1.20 31.50
N ASP A 26 26.65 -1.21 30.30
CA ASP A 26 27.22 -0.44 29.22
C ASP A 26 26.24 0.70 28.84
N ILE A 27 26.45 1.81 29.56
CA ILE A 27 25.79 3.08 29.18
C ILE A 27 26.51 3.59 27.94
N GLY A 28 26.25 2.92 26.82
CA GLY A 28 26.47 3.47 25.50
C GLY A 28 25.43 4.52 25.25
N THR A 29 25.83 5.77 25.27
CA THR A 29 25.00 6.89 24.86
C THR A 29 24.61 6.70 23.41
N VAL A 30 23.43 6.09 23.17
CA VAL A 30 22.82 6.14 21.86
C VAL A 30 22.31 7.56 21.65
N PRO A 31 22.73 8.27 20.62
CA PRO A 31 22.13 9.54 20.31
C PRO A 31 20.66 9.30 20.00
N VAL A 32 19.79 9.86 20.82
CA VAL A 32 18.37 9.92 20.54
C VAL A 32 18.23 10.74 19.26
N THR A 33 18.12 10.05 18.14
CA THR A 33 17.68 10.69 16.91
C THR A 33 16.23 11.06 17.14
N THR A 34 16.02 12.30 17.48
CA THR A 34 14.70 12.90 17.51
C THR A 34 14.14 12.78 16.10
N THR A 35 13.32 11.76 15.89
CA THR A 35 12.53 11.66 14.67
C THR A 35 11.52 12.80 14.74
N THR A 36 11.89 13.94 14.19
CA THR A 36 10.97 15.00 13.91
C THR A 36 9.93 14.41 12.96
N THR A 37 8.77 14.10 13.49
CA THR A 37 7.60 13.80 12.67
C THR A 37 7.24 15.11 11.95
N THR A 38 7.86 15.29 10.80
CA THR A 38 7.44 16.31 9.86
C THR A 38 6.07 15.89 9.38
N ASN A 39 5.04 16.53 9.87
CA ASN A 39 3.72 16.54 9.23
C ASN A 39 3.94 17.10 7.82
N THR A 40 4.27 16.22 6.90
CA THR A 40 4.27 16.56 5.50
C THR A 40 2.81 16.70 5.09
N THR A 41 2.33 17.93 5.12
CA THR A 41 1.12 18.31 4.39
C THR A 41 1.36 17.86 2.96
N THR A 42 0.66 16.82 2.55
CA THR A 42 0.73 16.29 1.19
C THR A 42 0.08 17.32 0.27
N THR A 43 0.84 18.35 -0.09
CA THR A 43 0.48 19.18 -1.22
C THR A 43 0.65 18.32 -2.45
N THR A 44 -0.47 17.93 -3.07
CA THR A 44 -0.49 17.31 -4.39
C THR A 44 0.44 18.15 -5.29
N PRO A 45 1.54 17.61 -5.81
CA PRO A 45 2.40 18.39 -6.68
C PRO A 45 1.60 18.73 -7.93
N LYS A 46 1.39 20.04 -8.12
CA LYS A 46 0.81 20.58 -9.35
C LYS A 46 1.68 20.11 -10.51
N PRO A 47 1.11 19.67 -11.65
CA PRO A 47 1.87 19.24 -12.79
C PRO A 47 2.87 20.32 -13.21
N THR A 48 4.14 19.97 -13.13
CA THR A 48 5.20 20.75 -13.75
C THR A 48 5.02 20.60 -15.25
N THR A 49 5.25 21.65 -16.01
CA THR A 49 5.18 21.67 -17.48
C THR A 49 6.03 20.53 -18.06
N GLY A 50 5.44 19.34 -18.28
CA GLY A 50 6.20 18.16 -18.72
C GLY A 50 5.63 16.82 -18.30
N GLY A 51 4.54 16.79 -17.52
CA GLY A 51 3.92 15.54 -17.06
C GLY A 51 4.61 14.91 -15.85
N TYR A 52 4.14 13.71 -15.48
CA TYR A 52 4.65 12.91 -14.36
C TYR A 52 5.53 11.79 -14.87
N THR A 53 6.51 11.38 -14.07
CA THR A 53 7.33 10.20 -14.33
C THR A 53 6.82 9.00 -13.53
N LEU A 54 7.13 7.78 -13.97
CA LEU A 54 6.83 6.57 -13.20
C LEU A 54 7.50 6.58 -11.81
N THR A 55 8.66 7.23 -11.68
CA THR A 55 9.33 7.40 -10.38
C THR A 55 8.47 8.22 -9.41
N GLN A 56 7.84 9.28 -9.90
CA GLN A 56 6.90 10.08 -9.08
C GLN A 56 5.66 9.28 -8.74
N VAL A 57 5.08 8.56 -9.70
CA VAL A 57 3.94 7.67 -9.47
C VAL A 57 4.27 6.62 -8.40
N ALA A 58 5.47 6.05 -8.43
CA ALA A 58 5.91 5.01 -7.49
C ALA A 58 5.94 5.46 -6.01
N THR A 59 6.02 6.76 -5.75
CA THR A 59 5.95 7.29 -4.37
C THR A 59 4.53 7.26 -3.80
N HIS A 60 3.51 7.07 -4.64
CA HIS A 60 2.09 7.04 -4.28
C HIS A 60 1.50 5.62 -4.39
N ASN A 61 2.01 4.70 -3.59
CA ASN A 61 1.75 3.26 -3.67
C ASN A 61 0.95 2.68 -2.49
N SER A 62 0.19 3.50 -1.81
CA SER A 62 -0.61 3.08 -0.64
C SER A 62 -2.08 3.44 -0.77
N ALA A 63 -2.92 2.88 0.11
CA ALA A 63 -4.35 3.19 0.12
C ALA A 63 -4.66 4.67 0.42
N ASN A 64 -3.78 5.35 1.14
CA ASN A 64 -3.94 6.76 1.51
C ASN A 64 -3.29 7.71 0.49
N SER A 65 -2.55 7.16 -0.45
CA SER A 65 -1.89 7.90 -1.53
C SER A 65 -1.64 6.93 -2.68
N CYS A 66 -2.59 6.86 -3.61
CA CYS A 66 -2.59 5.90 -4.69
C CYS A 66 -2.66 6.61 -6.04
N TRP A 67 -1.54 6.66 -6.73
CA TRP A 67 -1.49 7.09 -8.12
C TRP A 67 -1.19 5.90 -9.02
N SER A 68 -1.71 5.94 -10.23
CA SER A 68 -1.40 4.95 -11.25
C SER A 68 -1.30 5.62 -12.61
N ALA A 69 -0.39 5.12 -13.44
CA ALA A 69 -0.38 5.45 -14.86
C ALA A 69 -1.28 4.48 -15.62
N VAL A 70 -2.12 4.99 -16.48
CA VAL A 70 -2.96 4.17 -17.38
C VAL A 70 -2.96 4.81 -18.76
N ASN A 71 -2.53 4.05 -19.76
CA ASN A 71 -2.55 4.47 -21.18
C ASN A 71 -1.92 5.85 -21.42
N GLY A 72 -0.78 6.13 -20.79
CA GLY A 72 -0.02 7.36 -20.96
C GLY A 72 -0.53 8.57 -20.16
N SER A 73 -1.46 8.38 -19.26
CA SER A 73 -1.96 9.40 -18.34
C SER A 73 -1.79 8.96 -16.89
N VAL A 74 -1.68 9.91 -15.97
CA VAL A 74 -1.55 9.65 -14.54
C VAL A 74 -2.85 10.04 -13.84
N TYR A 75 -3.26 9.18 -12.92
CA TYR A 75 -4.53 9.32 -12.18
C TYR A 75 -4.28 9.22 -10.69
N ASP A 76 -4.89 10.13 -9.92
CA ASP A 76 -4.95 10.04 -8.46
C ASP A 76 -6.18 9.23 -8.06
N LEU A 77 -5.96 7.98 -7.72
CA LEU A 77 -7.01 7.03 -7.36
C LEU A 77 -7.24 6.93 -5.86
N THR A 78 -6.63 7.79 -5.06
CA THR A 78 -6.70 7.74 -3.59
C THR A 78 -8.14 7.65 -3.09
N ASN A 79 -9.02 8.51 -3.57
CA ASN A 79 -10.44 8.50 -3.21
C ASN A 79 -11.21 7.34 -3.85
N TRP A 80 -10.72 6.78 -4.94
CA TRP A 80 -11.35 5.68 -5.65
C TRP A 80 -11.05 4.32 -5.03
N VAL A 81 -9.98 4.19 -4.24
CA VAL A 81 -9.58 2.93 -3.59
C VAL A 81 -10.74 2.26 -2.85
N ASN A 82 -11.52 3.03 -2.09
CA ASN A 82 -12.64 2.51 -1.31
C ASN A 82 -13.98 2.51 -2.06
N ALA A 83 -14.07 3.22 -3.18
CA ALA A 83 -15.30 3.38 -3.96
C ALA A 83 -15.36 2.46 -5.18
N HIS A 84 -14.27 1.77 -5.51
CA HIS A 84 -14.19 0.91 -6.68
C HIS A 84 -15.11 -0.31 -6.56
N PRO A 85 -16.04 -0.54 -7.52
CA PRO A 85 -16.95 -1.68 -7.46
C PRO A 85 -16.28 -3.05 -7.46
N GLY A 86 -15.09 -3.17 -8.06
CA GLY A 86 -14.27 -4.38 -8.05
C GLY A 86 -13.48 -4.61 -6.75
N GLY A 87 -13.69 -3.74 -5.76
CA GLY A 87 -13.04 -3.82 -4.45
C GLY A 87 -11.71 -3.07 -4.36
N LYS A 88 -11.33 -2.76 -3.15
CA LYS A 88 -10.10 -2.04 -2.80
C LYS A 88 -8.84 -2.73 -3.31
N ALA A 89 -8.78 -4.05 -3.20
CA ALA A 89 -7.60 -4.84 -3.59
C ALA A 89 -7.23 -4.65 -5.06
N ALA A 90 -8.23 -4.53 -5.94
CA ALA A 90 -8.00 -4.33 -7.37
C ALA A 90 -7.27 -3.01 -7.66
N ILE A 91 -7.64 -1.93 -6.96
CA ILE A 91 -6.97 -0.64 -7.10
C ILE A 91 -5.58 -0.65 -6.48
N LEU A 92 -5.40 -1.28 -5.32
CA LEU A 92 -4.08 -1.36 -4.68
C LEU A 92 -3.05 -2.10 -5.54
N MET A 93 -3.48 -3.00 -6.41
CA MET A 93 -2.59 -3.71 -7.33
C MET A 93 -1.93 -2.78 -8.36
N ILE A 94 -2.52 -1.64 -8.67
CA ILE A 94 -2.01 -0.68 -9.65
C ILE A 94 -1.45 0.60 -9.03
N CYS A 95 -1.61 0.81 -7.72
CA CYS A 95 -1.03 1.96 -7.04
C CYS A 95 0.50 1.98 -7.17
N GLY A 96 1.06 3.13 -7.50
CA GLY A 96 2.50 3.35 -7.60
C GLY A 96 3.15 2.79 -8.86
N LYS A 97 2.38 2.40 -9.88
CA LYS A 97 2.94 1.79 -11.09
C LYS A 97 2.10 2.05 -12.34
N ASP A 98 2.58 1.56 -13.47
CA ASP A 98 1.78 1.48 -14.69
C ASP A 98 0.73 0.37 -14.56
N GLY A 99 -0.51 0.79 -14.42
CA GLY A 99 -1.69 -0.08 -14.32
C GLY A 99 -2.32 -0.40 -15.67
N SER A 100 -1.78 0.06 -16.79
CA SER A 100 -2.37 -0.12 -18.12
C SER A 100 -2.69 -1.58 -18.45
N PRO A 101 -1.78 -2.55 -18.23
CA PRO A 101 -2.08 -3.95 -18.57
C PRO A 101 -3.27 -4.51 -17.80
N LEU A 102 -3.29 -4.27 -16.48
CA LEU A 102 -4.40 -4.73 -15.62
C LEU A 102 -5.71 -4.01 -15.94
N PHE A 103 -5.65 -2.71 -16.11
CA PHE A 103 -6.83 -1.90 -16.46
C PHE A 103 -7.44 -2.37 -17.78
N ASN A 104 -6.63 -2.50 -18.82
CA ASN A 104 -7.10 -2.90 -20.15
C ASN A 104 -7.63 -4.35 -20.16
N SER A 105 -7.01 -5.25 -19.40
CA SER A 105 -7.48 -6.63 -19.25
C SER A 105 -8.86 -6.72 -18.57
N GLN A 106 -9.12 -5.88 -17.58
CA GLN A 106 -10.37 -5.91 -16.81
C GLN A 106 -11.51 -5.11 -17.44
N HIS A 107 -11.17 -4.00 -18.09
CA HIS A 107 -12.17 -3.03 -18.54
C HIS A 107 -12.21 -2.86 -20.07
N GLY A 108 -11.18 -3.31 -20.77
CA GLY A 108 -11.07 -3.18 -22.22
C GLY A 108 -11.25 -1.72 -22.67
N SER A 109 -12.04 -1.53 -23.71
CA SER A 109 -12.37 -0.21 -24.28
C SER A 109 -13.72 0.35 -23.81
N SER A 110 -14.13 0.01 -22.58
CA SER A 110 -15.39 0.51 -22.01
C SER A 110 -15.37 2.03 -21.84
N SER A 111 -16.16 2.75 -22.63
CA SER A 111 -16.29 4.21 -22.55
C SER A 111 -16.84 4.67 -21.20
N LYS A 112 -17.70 3.89 -20.57
CA LYS A 112 -18.24 4.18 -19.23
C LYS A 112 -17.10 4.21 -18.19
N VAL A 113 -16.23 3.22 -18.22
CA VAL A 113 -15.10 3.14 -17.30
C VAL A 113 -14.08 4.25 -17.59
N ALA A 114 -13.81 4.52 -18.86
CA ALA A 114 -12.91 5.62 -19.27
C ALA A 114 -13.42 6.98 -18.77
N ASN A 115 -14.72 7.24 -18.84
CA ASN A 115 -15.32 8.47 -18.34
C ASN A 115 -15.24 8.60 -16.82
N ILE A 116 -15.33 7.50 -16.08
CA ILE A 116 -15.12 7.50 -14.63
C ILE A 116 -13.66 7.79 -14.31
N LEU A 117 -12.74 7.10 -14.98
CA LEU A 117 -11.31 7.27 -14.78
C LEU A 117 -10.85 8.70 -15.08
N ALA A 118 -11.39 9.34 -16.13
CA ALA A 118 -11.05 10.71 -16.52
C ALA A 118 -11.23 11.74 -15.39
N LYS A 119 -12.12 11.47 -14.43
CA LYS A 119 -12.36 12.36 -13.28
C LYS A 119 -11.18 12.41 -12.31
N TYR A 120 -10.31 11.41 -12.35
CA TYR A 120 -9.14 11.27 -11.49
C TYR A 120 -7.84 11.65 -12.19
N ASN A 121 -7.91 12.10 -13.45
CA ASN A 121 -6.72 12.48 -14.22
C ASN A 121 -6.03 13.69 -13.58
N ILE A 122 -4.72 13.57 -13.37
CA ILE A 122 -3.88 14.64 -12.84
C ILE A 122 -2.81 15.12 -13.83
N GLY A 123 -2.65 14.43 -14.96
CA GLY A 123 -1.70 14.82 -16.00
C GLY A 123 -1.32 13.67 -16.91
N THR A 124 -0.27 13.90 -17.72
CA THR A 124 0.30 12.92 -18.62
C THR A 124 1.50 12.21 -17.99
N LEU A 125 1.76 10.98 -18.45
CA LEU A 125 2.99 10.27 -18.14
C LEU A 125 4.07 10.66 -19.14
N ASN A 126 5.28 10.98 -18.66
CA ASN A 126 6.48 11.21 -19.46
C ASN A 126 7.39 10.00 -19.48
#